data_55821eef892a3d9638a6c93c6293a7e1
#
_entry.id   55821eef892a3d9638a6c93c6293a7e1
#
_cell.length_a   1.000
_cell.length_b   1.000
_cell.length_c   1.000
_cell.angle_alpha   90.00
_cell.angle_beta   90.00
_cell.angle_gamma   90.00
#
_symmetry.space_group_name_H-M   'P 1'
#
loop_
_entity.id
_entity.type
_entity.pdbx_description
1 polymer ?
#
loop_
_entity_poly.entity_id
_entity_poly.type
_entity_poly.pdbx_seq_one_letter_code
_entity_poly.pdbx_strand_id
1 'polypeptide(L)'
;ASTVDDQGHPNLSPFSFFNLFSSNPPIVVFSPSRRARDNSTKHTLDNVLEVPEVVINIVDFDMVQQTSLSSCEFPKGVNEFHKSGFTIESATTVRPPMVKESKVKMECKVIEVKSLGTEGGAGNLVICEVLRMHVADSILNAEGTMIDQQKLHHVARLGGDWYSKVDASNLFIVAKPNVQLGIGIDALPESIRNSTILTGNNLGQLGNVHTRTGEL
;
A
#
# COMPACT_ATOMS: atom_id res chain seq x y z
N ALA A 1 5.85 7.87 2.74
CA ALA A 1 6.96 7.40 3.57
C ALA A 1 7.58 8.57 4.32
N SER A 2 7.72 8.45 5.63
CA SER A 2 8.46 9.39 6.45
C SER A 2 9.79 8.78 6.89
N THR A 3 10.85 9.57 6.82
CA THR A 3 12.23 9.20 7.18
C THR A 3 12.88 10.32 7.99
N VAL A 4 14.02 10.08 8.58
CA VAL A 4 14.85 11.12 9.20
C VAL A 4 16.29 10.96 8.73
N ASP A 5 17.02 12.08 8.70
CA ASP A 5 18.47 12.04 8.56
C ASP A 5 19.17 11.64 9.88
N ASP A 6 20.48 11.58 9.90
CA ASP A 6 21.28 11.25 11.08
C ASP A 6 21.09 12.23 12.25
N GLN A 7 20.76 13.50 11.94
CA GLN A 7 20.48 14.55 12.92
C GLN A 7 19.02 14.55 13.41
N GLY A 8 18.14 13.73 12.80
CA GLY A 8 16.74 13.62 13.18
C GLY A 8 15.81 14.59 12.45
N HIS A 9 16.24 15.26 11.38
CA HIS A 9 15.36 16.09 10.59
C HIS A 9 14.41 15.22 9.76
N PRO A 10 13.10 15.43 9.88
CA PRO A 10 12.12 14.60 9.17
C PRO A 10 12.03 14.99 7.70
N ASN A 11 11.76 13.96 6.87
CA ASN A 11 11.39 14.10 5.47
C ASN A 11 10.12 13.28 5.21
N LEU A 12 9.21 13.79 4.39
CA LEU A 12 7.97 13.12 4.00
C LEU A 12 7.79 13.18 2.49
N SER A 13 7.62 12.03 1.85
CA SER A 13 7.41 11.96 0.39
C SER A 13 6.46 10.82 0.02
N PRO A 14 5.54 11.01 -0.97
CA PRO A 14 4.65 9.96 -1.42
C PRO A 14 5.31 9.04 -2.45
N PHE A 15 4.93 7.77 -2.39
CA PHE A 15 5.37 6.74 -3.33
C PHE A 15 4.19 5.86 -3.75
N SER A 16 3.93 5.80 -5.05
CA SER A 16 2.94 4.88 -5.63
C SER A 16 3.54 3.51 -5.98
N PHE A 17 4.86 3.42 -6.12
CA PHE A 17 5.56 2.15 -6.22
C PHE A 17 5.71 1.56 -4.83
N PHE A 18 4.66 0.88 -4.36
CA PHE A 18 4.56 0.31 -3.02
C PHE A 18 3.67 -0.93 -3.02
N ASN A 19 4.10 -1.98 -2.33
CA ASN A 19 3.27 -3.15 -2.07
C ASN A 19 3.78 -3.98 -0.88
N LEU A 20 2.92 -4.94 -0.42
CA LEU A 20 3.24 -5.99 0.53
C LEU A 20 3.77 -7.23 -0.22
N PHE A 21 4.90 -7.80 0.23
CA PHE A 21 5.58 -8.91 -0.44
C PHE A 21 5.70 -10.20 0.39
N SER A 22 5.51 -10.11 1.70
CA SER A 22 5.51 -11.28 2.60
C SER A 22 4.66 -11.00 3.83
N SER A 23 4.00 -12.03 4.34
CA SER A 23 3.22 -11.97 5.57
C SER A 23 3.99 -12.49 6.79
N ASN A 24 5.01 -13.32 6.60
CA ASN A 24 5.85 -13.84 7.68
C ASN A 24 7.28 -14.11 7.19
N PRO A 25 8.26 -13.26 7.53
CA PRO A 25 8.06 -11.95 8.19
C PRO A 25 7.23 -10.99 7.33
N PRO A 26 6.57 -9.99 7.94
CA PRO A 26 5.78 -9.02 7.19
C PRO A 26 6.70 -8.03 6.46
N ILE A 27 6.77 -8.15 5.13
CA ILE A 27 7.67 -7.34 4.28
C ILE A 27 6.86 -6.43 3.38
N VAL A 28 7.19 -5.15 3.42
CA VAL A 28 6.73 -4.15 2.46
C VAL A 28 7.92 -3.64 1.64
N VAL A 29 7.65 -3.25 0.41
CA VAL A 29 8.66 -2.65 -0.48
C VAL A 29 8.09 -1.38 -1.09
N PHE A 30 8.88 -0.32 -1.09
CA PHE A 30 8.59 0.88 -1.87
C PHE A 30 9.81 1.28 -2.69
N SER A 31 9.61 2.14 -3.72
CA SER A 31 10.71 2.44 -4.64
C SER A 31 10.82 3.95 -4.93
N PRO A 32 11.71 4.66 -4.23
CA PRO A 32 12.11 6.00 -4.62
C PRO A 32 12.94 5.96 -5.91
N SER A 33 12.40 6.57 -6.97
CA SER A 33 13.12 6.70 -8.24
C SER A 33 14.10 7.87 -8.20
N ARG A 34 15.21 7.73 -8.92
CA ARG A 34 16.12 8.85 -9.24
C ARG A 34 15.36 9.93 -10.03
N ARG A 35 15.70 11.20 -9.80
CA ARG A 35 15.05 12.28 -10.53
C ARG A 35 15.43 12.21 -12.01
N ALA A 36 14.44 12.24 -12.89
CA ALA A 36 14.69 12.16 -14.34
C ALA A 36 15.43 13.39 -14.88
N ARG A 37 15.27 14.55 -14.24
CA ARG A 37 15.84 15.83 -14.67
C ARG A 37 17.37 15.89 -14.54
N ASP A 38 17.91 15.41 -13.42
CA ASP A 38 19.31 15.61 -13.03
C ASP A 38 19.97 14.35 -12.48
N ASN A 39 19.29 13.23 -12.54
CA ASN A 39 19.74 11.93 -12.04
C ASN A 39 20.08 11.91 -10.52
N SER A 40 19.64 12.91 -9.76
CA SER A 40 19.86 12.96 -8.31
C SER A 40 18.93 11.98 -7.56
N THR A 41 19.31 11.64 -6.34
CA THR A 41 18.50 10.82 -5.44
C THR A 41 17.44 11.67 -4.73
N LYS A 42 16.38 11.04 -4.23
CA LYS A 42 15.42 11.67 -3.31
C LYS A 42 15.96 11.62 -1.89
N HIS A 43 15.68 12.64 -1.08
CA HIS A 43 16.09 12.70 0.33
C HIS A 43 15.64 11.48 1.12
N THR A 44 14.47 10.90 0.79
CA THR A 44 14.00 9.64 1.37
C THR A 44 15.01 8.49 1.18
N LEU A 45 15.62 8.38 -0.01
CA LEU A 45 16.62 7.36 -0.28
C LEU A 45 17.90 7.63 0.51
N ASP A 46 18.37 8.87 0.52
CA ASP A 46 19.56 9.27 1.27
C ASP A 46 19.37 8.96 2.76
N ASN A 47 18.23 9.35 3.31
CA ASN A 47 17.89 9.11 4.72
C ASN A 47 17.87 7.63 5.09
N VAL A 48 17.23 6.74 4.29
CA VAL A 48 17.17 5.30 4.63
C VAL A 48 18.52 4.61 4.50
N LEU A 49 19.47 5.17 3.76
CA LEU A 49 20.85 4.68 3.70
C LEU A 49 21.65 5.09 4.95
N GLU A 50 21.36 6.25 5.54
CA GLU A 50 21.97 6.74 6.78
C GLU A 50 21.29 6.15 8.03
N VAL A 51 19.96 6.18 8.04
CA VAL A 51 19.11 5.70 9.13
C VAL A 51 18.16 4.65 8.55
N PRO A 52 18.43 3.34 8.71
CA PRO A 52 17.67 2.27 8.06
C PRO A 52 16.30 2.02 8.71
N GLU A 53 15.53 3.08 8.86
CA GLU A 53 14.19 3.11 9.46
C GLU A 53 13.25 3.98 8.62
N VAL A 54 11.98 3.57 8.55
CA VAL A 54 10.93 4.30 7.81
C VAL A 54 9.58 4.06 8.44
N VAL A 55 8.70 5.06 8.40
CA VAL A 55 7.27 4.85 8.63
C VAL A 55 6.53 4.96 7.31
N ILE A 56 5.77 3.92 6.97
CA ILE A 56 4.83 3.93 5.85
C ILE A 56 3.46 4.38 6.38
N ASN A 57 2.95 5.48 5.83
CA ASN A 57 1.65 6.05 6.18
C ASN A 57 0.72 5.82 4.99
N ILE A 58 -0.30 4.98 5.15
CA ILE A 58 -1.24 4.66 4.07
C ILE A 58 -2.13 5.86 3.79
N VAL A 59 -2.21 6.21 2.50
CA VAL A 59 -2.97 7.37 2.03
C VAL A 59 -4.41 6.96 1.77
N ASP A 60 -5.34 7.75 2.31
CA ASP A 60 -6.77 7.67 1.99
C ASP A 60 -7.26 8.94 1.29
N PHE A 61 -8.55 8.95 0.94
CA PHE A 61 -9.15 10.07 0.21
C PHE A 61 -9.12 11.38 0.99
N ASP A 62 -9.22 11.32 2.33
CA ASP A 62 -9.32 12.51 3.18
C ASP A 62 -7.99 13.30 3.22
N MET A 63 -6.85 12.63 2.95
CA MET A 63 -5.51 13.24 3.00
C MET A 63 -4.80 13.32 1.64
N VAL A 64 -5.43 12.90 0.53
CA VAL A 64 -4.77 12.79 -0.78
C VAL A 64 -4.23 14.12 -1.33
N GLN A 65 -4.90 15.24 -1.07
CA GLN A 65 -4.47 16.56 -1.55
C GLN A 65 -3.21 17.04 -0.80
N GLN A 66 -3.16 16.85 0.51
CA GLN A 66 -1.97 17.13 1.32
C GLN A 66 -0.82 16.21 0.89
N THR A 67 -1.10 14.94 0.60
CA THR A 67 -0.13 13.98 0.07
C THR A 67 0.43 14.44 -1.28
N SER A 68 -0.42 14.92 -2.18
CA SER A 68 0.03 15.49 -3.45
C SER A 68 0.97 16.68 -3.24
N LEU A 69 0.64 17.57 -2.30
CA LEU A 69 1.47 18.74 -1.99
C LEU A 69 2.84 18.33 -1.40
N SER A 70 2.91 17.25 -0.60
CA SER A 70 4.18 16.74 -0.05
C SER A 70 5.10 16.14 -1.13
N SER A 71 4.61 15.94 -2.37
CA SER A 71 5.44 15.49 -3.50
C SER A 71 6.27 16.61 -4.15
N CYS A 72 6.03 17.86 -3.77
CA CYS A 72 6.80 18.99 -4.28
C CYS A 72 8.29 18.84 -3.92
N GLU A 73 9.15 19.27 -4.81
CA GLU A 73 10.59 19.26 -4.53
C GLU A 73 10.95 20.43 -3.60
N PHE A 74 11.55 20.10 -2.47
CA PHE A 74 12.07 21.06 -1.52
C PHE A 74 13.58 20.88 -1.33
N PRO A 75 14.33 21.94 -0.95
CA PRO A 75 15.71 21.81 -0.51
C PRO A 75 15.85 20.86 0.70
N LYS A 76 17.01 20.22 0.85
CA LYS A 76 17.32 19.40 2.04
C LYS A 76 17.12 20.22 3.33
N GLY A 77 16.48 19.61 4.33
CA GLY A 77 16.18 20.25 5.61
C GLY A 77 14.86 21.02 5.66
N VAL A 78 14.13 21.13 4.54
CA VAL A 78 12.75 21.62 4.57
C VAL A 78 11.83 20.49 5.06
N ASN A 79 10.99 20.80 6.03
CA ASN A 79 10.05 19.84 6.61
C ASN A 79 8.74 19.81 5.79
N GLU A 80 8.53 18.75 5.02
CA GLU A 80 7.36 18.55 4.16
C GLU A 80 6.06 18.37 4.96
N PHE A 81 6.12 17.91 6.21
CA PHE A 81 4.93 17.86 7.08
C PHE A 81 4.32 19.25 7.23
N HIS A 82 5.15 20.25 7.53
CA HIS A 82 4.70 21.64 7.66
C HIS A 82 4.22 22.20 6.33
N LYS A 83 4.93 21.89 5.23
CA LYS A 83 4.58 22.40 3.89
C LYS A 83 3.25 21.86 3.38
N SER A 84 2.91 20.62 3.71
CA SER A 84 1.67 19.97 3.32
C SER A 84 0.57 20.06 4.38
N GLY A 85 0.86 20.66 5.54
CA GLY A 85 -0.11 20.80 6.63
C GLY A 85 -0.42 19.51 7.37
N PHE A 86 0.48 18.50 7.31
CA PHE A 86 0.35 17.29 8.09
C PHE A 86 0.84 17.47 9.52
N THR A 87 0.18 16.79 10.45
CA THR A 87 0.55 16.76 11.86
C THR A 87 1.55 15.65 12.13
N ILE A 88 2.68 16.01 12.73
CA ILE A 88 3.67 15.04 13.20
C ILE A 88 3.14 14.30 14.43
N GLU A 89 3.24 12.97 14.41
CA GLU A 89 2.98 12.09 15.54
C GLU A 89 4.23 11.23 15.80
N SER A 90 4.64 11.11 17.07
CA SER A 90 5.83 10.31 17.41
C SER A 90 5.59 8.83 17.16
N ALA A 91 6.55 8.17 16.52
CA ALA A 91 6.58 6.71 16.42
C ALA A 91 6.94 6.08 17.77
N THR A 92 6.70 4.78 17.90
CA THR A 92 6.93 4.03 19.16
C THR A 92 8.24 3.25 19.13
N THR A 93 8.62 2.75 17.94
CA THR A 93 9.70 1.77 17.78
C THR A 93 10.87 2.29 16.94
N VAL A 94 10.58 3.25 16.03
CA VAL A 94 11.55 3.81 15.08
C VAL A 94 11.69 5.32 15.25
N ARG A 95 12.77 5.90 14.72
CA ARG A 95 13.05 7.34 14.80
C ARG A 95 12.13 8.21 13.91
N PRO A 96 11.84 7.82 12.65
CA PRO A 96 10.97 8.61 11.78
C PRO A 96 9.58 8.80 12.37
N PRO A 97 8.99 10.00 12.30
CA PRO A 97 7.66 10.28 12.81
C PRO A 97 6.56 9.70 11.90
N MET A 98 5.39 9.52 12.46
CA MET A 98 4.16 9.15 11.77
C MET A 98 3.42 10.40 11.28
N VAL A 99 2.59 10.24 10.24
CA VAL A 99 1.54 11.19 9.84
C VAL A 99 0.30 10.91 10.68
N LYS A 100 -0.10 11.86 11.54
CA LYS A 100 -1.23 11.68 12.47
C LYS A 100 -2.54 11.39 11.73
N GLU A 101 -2.77 12.02 10.60
CA GLU A 101 -3.99 11.90 9.78
C GLU A 101 -4.12 10.52 9.11
N SER A 102 -3.02 9.79 8.92
CA SER A 102 -3.08 8.45 8.34
C SER A 102 -3.74 7.45 9.28
N LYS A 103 -4.75 6.75 8.79
CA LYS A 103 -5.53 5.75 9.56
C LYS A 103 -4.80 4.42 9.73
N VAL A 104 -3.81 4.12 8.86
CA VAL A 104 -2.95 2.94 8.96
C VAL A 104 -1.51 3.36 8.79
N LYS A 105 -0.67 3.08 9.78
CA LYS A 105 0.74 3.43 9.81
C LYS A 105 1.58 2.19 10.13
N MET A 106 2.72 2.02 9.48
CA MET A 106 3.62 0.89 9.70
C MET A 106 5.01 1.41 10.02
N GLU A 107 5.49 1.12 11.23
CA GLU A 107 6.86 1.36 11.64
C GLU A 107 7.73 0.22 11.12
N CYS A 108 8.75 0.54 10.33
CA CYS A 108 9.52 -0.44 9.59
C CYS A 108 11.02 -0.25 9.78
N LYS A 109 11.73 -1.39 9.80
CA LYS A 109 13.19 -1.47 9.65
C LYS A 109 13.53 -1.77 8.20
N VAL A 110 14.44 -1.01 7.61
CA VAL A 110 14.97 -1.28 6.27
C VAL A 110 15.94 -2.47 6.36
N ILE A 111 15.68 -3.50 5.56
CA ILE A 111 16.52 -4.71 5.49
C ILE A 111 17.56 -4.58 4.37
N GLU A 112 17.13 -4.08 3.21
CA GLU A 112 17.95 -3.95 2.02
C GLU A 112 17.49 -2.77 1.18
N VAL A 113 18.45 -2.11 0.54
CA VAL A 113 18.20 -1.14 -0.53
C VAL A 113 18.87 -1.65 -1.79
N LYS A 114 18.08 -1.98 -2.84
CA LYS A 114 18.56 -2.51 -4.11
C LYS A 114 18.31 -1.52 -5.24
N SER A 115 19.37 -0.97 -5.80
CA SER A 115 19.28 -0.15 -7.02
C SER A 115 18.88 -1.01 -8.22
N LEU A 116 17.95 -0.54 -9.03
CA LEU A 116 17.51 -1.17 -10.28
C LEU A 116 18.17 -0.58 -11.51
N GLY A 117 18.95 0.48 -11.35
CA GLY A 117 19.67 1.15 -12.41
C GLY A 117 20.33 2.44 -11.93
N THR A 118 21.08 3.09 -12.82
CA THR A 118 21.90 4.28 -12.52
C THR A 118 21.36 5.56 -13.13
N GLU A 119 20.46 5.45 -14.11
CA GLU A 119 19.97 6.59 -14.88
C GLU A 119 18.74 7.24 -14.22
N GLY A 120 18.42 8.46 -14.67
CA GLY A 120 17.22 9.18 -14.25
C GLY A 120 15.94 8.37 -14.48
N GLY A 121 15.09 8.29 -13.47
CA GLY A 121 13.90 7.43 -13.47
C GLY A 121 14.12 6.02 -12.93
N ALA A 122 15.38 5.58 -12.77
CA ALA A 122 15.66 4.27 -12.18
C ALA A 122 15.17 4.19 -10.72
N GLY A 123 14.46 3.10 -10.40
CA GLY A 123 13.97 2.82 -9.05
C GLY A 123 15.05 2.28 -8.12
N ASN A 124 14.80 2.41 -6.83
CA ASN A 124 15.60 1.78 -5.79
C ASN A 124 14.65 1.06 -4.85
N LEU A 125 14.66 -0.28 -4.85
CA LEU A 125 13.80 -1.06 -3.97
C LEU A 125 14.29 -0.88 -2.54
N VAL A 126 13.45 -0.30 -1.69
CA VAL A 126 13.66 -0.24 -0.25
C VAL A 126 12.80 -1.34 0.37
N ILE A 127 13.46 -2.40 0.81
CA ILE A 127 12.82 -3.61 1.37
C ILE A 127 12.78 -3.44 2.89
N CYS A 128 11.59 -3.50 3.46
CA CYS A 128 11.36 -3.16 4.86
C CYS A 128 10.59 -4.27 5.57
N GLU A 129 11.03 -4.62 6.77
CA GLU A 129 10.26 -5.43 7.72
C GLU A 129 9.38 -4.52 8.58
N VAL A 130 8.09 -4.84 8.64
CA VAL A 130 7.12 -4.14 9.51
C VAL A 130 7.30 -4.62 10.94
N LEU A 131 7.73 -3.71 11.82
CA LEU A 131 7.93 -4.00 13.25
C LEU A 131 6.64 -3.78 14.06
N ARG A 132 5.84 -2.77 13.65
CA ARG A 132 4.60 -2.38 14.32
C ARG A 132 3.63 -1.78 13.32
N MET A 133 2.35 -2.11 13.49
CA MET A 133 1.26 -1.49 12.74
C MET A 133 0.33 -0.74 13.71
N HIS A 134 -0.05 0.47 13.34
CA HIS A 134 -1.07 1.29 13.99
C HIS A 134 -2.29 1.36 13.09
N VAL A 135 -3.45 1.06 13.63
CA VAL A 135 -4.74 1.11 12.93
C VAL A 135 -5.69 1.94 13.76
N ALA A 136 -6.32 2.94 13.15
CA ALA A 136 -7.30 3.78 13.82
C ALA A 136 -8.58 2.98 14.13
N ASP A 137 -9.11 3.12 15.33
CA ASP A 137 -10.36 2.42 15.74
C ASP A 137 -11.54 2.76 14.82
N SER A 138 -11.57 3.97 14.25
CA SER A 138 -12.63 4.45 13.36
C SER A 138 -12.81 3.61 12.09
N ILE A 139 -11.80 2.85 11.68
CA ILE A 139 -11.84 2.00 10.48
C ILE A 139 -11.96 0.51 10.80
N LEU A 140 -12.11 0.15 12.06
CA LEU A 140 -12.32 -1.25 12.44
C LEU A 140 -13.78 -1.69 12.24
N ASN A 141 -13.97 -2.99 12.03
CA ASN A 141 -15.28 -3.64 12.05
C ASN A 141 -15.91 -3.54 13.47
N ALA A 142 -17.16 -3.95 13.61
CA ALA A 142 -17.88 -3.85 14.88
C ALA A 142 -17.21 -4.65 16.02
N GLU A 143 -16.55 -5.74 15.69
CA GLU A 143 -15.83 -6.61 16.63
C GLU A 143 -14.43 -6.08 16.99
N GLY A 144 -13.92 -5.03 16.29
CA GLY A 144 -12.58 -4.46 16.51
C GLY A 144 -11.43 -5.38 16.06
N THR A 145 -11.69 -6.38 15.23
CA THR A 145 -10.70 -7.44 14.87
C THR A 145 -10.11 -7.29 13.47
N MET A 146 -10.77 -6.55 12.59
CA MET A 146 -10.33 -6.37 11.19
C MET A 146 -10.64 -4.94 10.71
N ILE A 147 -9.88 -4.50 9.70
CA ILE A 147 -10.18 -3.26 8.98
C ILE A 147 -11.45 -3.48 8.15
N ASP A 148 -12.43 -2.60 8.33
CA ASP A 148 -13.61 -2.50 7.49
C ASP A 148 -13.25 -1.77 6.21
N GLN A 149 -13.24 -2.49 5.09
CA GLN A 149 -12.85 -1.96 3.79
C GLN A 149 -13.71 -0.79 3.31
N GLN A 150 -14.95 -0.69 3.81
CA GLN A 150 -15.87 0.39 3.46
C GLN A 150 -15.55 1.71 4.19
N LYS A 151 -14.79 1.66 5.30
CA LYS A 151 -14.46 2.83 6.13
C LYS A 151 -13.11 3.48 5.79
N LEU A 152 -12.22 2.76 5.11
CA LEU A 152 -10.85 3.23 4.90
C LEU A 152 -10.72 4.23 3.74
N HIS A 153 -11.59 4.14 2.72
CA HIS A 153 -11.56 5.02 1.55
C HIS A 153 -10.20 5.11 0.87
N HIS A 154 -9.57 3.96 0.63
CA HIS A 154 -8.29 3.88 -0.07
C HIS A 154 -8.29 4.68 -1.37
N VAL A 155 -7.12 5.21 -1.72
CA VAL A 155 -6.88 5.75 -3.05
C VAL A 155 -5.76 4.97 -3.74
N ALA A 156 -5.89 4.80 -5.05
CA ALA A 156 -4.82 4.28 -5.89
C ALA A 156 -4.38 5.36 -6.88
N ARG A 157 -3.07 5.61 -7.01
CA ARG A 157 -2.51 6.46 -8.06
C ARG A 157 -2.55 5.71 -9.39
N LEU A 158 -3.12 6.34 -10.40
CA LEU A 158 -3.19 5.84 -11.77
C LEU A 158 -2.20 6.60 -12.67
N GLY A 159 -2.37 6.51 -13.97
CA GLY A 159 -1.55 7.26 -14.93
C GLY A 159 -1.85 8.76 -14.92
N GLY A 160 -0.85 9.58 -15.18
CA GLY A 160 -0.97 11.04 -15.17
C GLY A 160 -1.38 11.55 -13.78
N ASP A 161 -2.43 12.38 -13.72
CA ASP A 161 -2.94 12.96 -12.48
C ASP A 161 -4.19 12.25 -11.93
N TRP A 162 -4.51 11.08 -12.48
CA TRP A 162 -5.68 10.33 -12.08
C TRP A 162 -5.43 9.53 -10.79
N TYR A 163 -6.49 9.47 -9.98
CA TYR A 163 -6.60 8.61 -8.82
C TYR A 163 -7.93 7.85 -8.86
N SER A 164 -7.96 6.66 -8.30
CA SER A 164 -9.18 5.92 -7.99
C SER A 164 -9.43 5.98 -6.50
N LYS A 165 -10.70 6.18 -6.11
CA LYS A 165 -11.17 6.06 -4.74
C LYS A 165 -11.90 4.75 -4.56
N VAL A 166 -11.61 4.03 -3.49
CA VAL A 166 -12.36 2.84 -3.07
C VAL A 166 -13.48 3.28 -2.11
N ASP A 167 -14.72 2.98 -2.48
CA ASP A 167 -15.89 3.17 -1.62
C ASP A 167 -16.89 1.99 -1.77
N ALA A 168 -17.93 1.98 -0.95
CA ALA A 168 -18.89 0.86 -0.90
C ALA A 168 -19.53 0.52 -2.26
N SER A 169 -19.65 1.50 -3.15
CA SER A 169 -20.30 1.30 -4.47
C SER A 169 -19.44 0.52 -5.46
N ASN A 170 -18.13 0.46 -5.26
CA ASN A 170 -17.19 -0.25 -6.14
C ASN A 170 -16.51 -1.46 -5.48
N LEU A 171 -16.92 -1.81 -4.27
CA LEU A 171 -16.47 -3.02 -3.58
C LEU A 171 -17.38 -4.21 -3.89
N PHE A 172 -16.79 -5.36 -4.12
CA PHE A 172 -17.50 -6.63 -4.27
C PHE A 172 -16.69 -7.78 -3.69
N ILE A 173 -17.37 -8.84 -3.29
CA ILE A 173 -16.75 -10.01 -2.69
C ILE A 173 -16.54 -11.09 -3.75
N VAL A 174 -15.32 -11.61 -3.82
CA VAL A 174 -15.00 -12.83 -4.57
C VAL A 174 -14.57 -13.90 -3.57
N ALA A 175 -15.37 -14.93 -3.43
CA ALA A 175 -15.08 -16.06 -2.54
C ALA A 175 -13.80 -16.78 -3.01
N LYS A 176 -12.88 -17.05 -2.08
CA LYS A 176 -11.68 -17.83 -2.39
C LYS A 176 -12.00 -19.33 -2.40
N PRO A 177 -11.48 -20.09 -3.39
CA PRO A 177 -11.71 -21.55 -3.49
C PRO A 177 -10.75 -22.33 -2.58
N ASN A 178 -10.72 -22.01 -1.29
CA ASN A 178 -9.78 -22.60 -0.33
C ASN A 178 -10.41 -23.64 0.61
N VAL A 179 -11.69 -23.96 0.41
CA VAL A 179 -12.40 -24.96 1.23
C VAL A 179 -12.24 -26.37 0.65
N GLN A 180 -12.04 -26.50 -0.66
CA GLN A 180 -11.91 -27.78 -1.35
C GLN A 180 -10.76 -27.74 -2.36
N LEU A 181 -9.85 -28.71 -2.26
CA LEU A 181 -8.74 -28.84 -3.21
C LEU A 181 -9.23 -29.38 -4.57
N GLY A 182 -8.64 -28.86 -5.65
CA GLY A 182 -8.86 -29.38 -6.99
C GLY A 182 -10.20 -29.02 -7.62
N ILE A 183 -10.91 -28.00 -7.13
CA ILE A 183 -12.09 -27.48 -7.82
C ILE A 183 -11.69 -26.65 -9.03
N GLY A 184 -12.50 -26.75 -10.09
CA GLY A 184 -12.26 -25.99 -11.31
C GLY A 184 -13.46 -26.08 -12.26
N ILE A 185 -13.39 -25.33 -13.36
CA ILE A 185 -14.44 -25.35 -14.40
C ILE A 185 -14.56 -26.70 -15.11
N ASP A 186 -13.52 -27.51 -15.09
CA ASP A 186 -13.51 -28.87 -15.66
C ASP A 186 -14.44 -29.82 -14.92
N ALA A 187 -14.78 -29.56 -13.67
CA ALA A 187 -15.78 -30.31 -12.88
C ALA A 187 -17.24 -29.94 -13.21
N LEU A 188 -17.47 -28.84 -13.96
CA LEU A 188 -18.81 -28.46 -14.40
C LEU A 188 -19.32 -29.41 -15.49
N PRO A 189 -20.67 -29.65 -15.56
CA PRO A 189 -21.27 -30.40 -16.66
C PRO A 189 -20.89 -29.89 -18.03
N GLU A 190 -20.68 -30.77 -18.99
CA GLU A 190 -20.22 -30.40 -20.34
C GLU A 190 -21.18 -29.42 -21.03
N SER A 191 -22.47 -29.52 -20.82
CA SER A 191 -23.44 -28.55 -21.35
C SER A 191 -23.27 -27.15 -20.83
N ILE A 192 -22.76 -27.00 -19.60
CA ILE A 192 -22.42 -25.67 -19.00
C ILE A 192 -21.08 -25.19 -19.51
N ARG A 193 -20.05 -26.03 -19.54
CA ARG A 193 -18.73 -25.68 -20.03
C ARG A 193 -18.72 -25.21 -21.48
N ASN A 194 -19.56 -25.83 -22.32
CA ASN A 194 -19.68 -25.53 -23.75
C ASN A 194 -20.77 -24.48 -24.06
N SER A 195 -21.29 -23.81 -23.05
CA SER A 195 -22.29 -22.75 -23.25
C SER A 195 -21.74 -21.61 -24.13
N THR A 196 -22.51 -21.22 -25.13
CA THR A 196 -22.19 -20.05 -25.96
C THR A 196 -22.67 -18.72 -25.35
N ILE A 197 -23.33 -18.77 -24.20
CA ILE A 197 -23.88 -17.60 -23.48
C ILE A 197 -23.00 -17.22 -22.31
N LEU A 198 -22.47 -18.19 -21.58
CA LEU A 198 -21.64 -17.94 -20.40
C LEU A 198 -20.22 -17.52 -20.80
N THR A 199 -19.72 -16.47 -20.13
CA THR A 199 -18.32 -16.06 -20.24
C THR A 199 -17.41 -16.95 -19.42
N GLY A 200 -16.09 -16.94 -19.69
CA GLY A 200 -15.11 -17.63 -18.84
C GLY A 200 -15.17 -17.21 -17.36
N ASN A 201 -15.48 -15.92 -17.10
CA ASN A 201 -15.68 -15.43 -15.74
C ASN A 201 -16.92 -16.03 -15.06
N ASN A 202 -18.02 -16.20 -15.79
CA ASN A 202 -19.20 -16.89 -15.25
C ASN A 202 -18.91 -18.37 -14.94
N LEU A 203 -18.16 -19.06 -15.81
CA LEU A 203 -17.72 -20.42 -15.57
C LEU A 203 -16.80 -20.53 -14.34
N GLY A 204 -15.89 -19.57 -14.16
CA GLY A 204 -15.03 -19.48 -12.97
C GLY A 204 -15.84 -19.31 -11.69
N GLN A 205 -16.87 -18.47 -11.71
CA GLN A 205 -17.78 -18.28 -10.58
C GLN A 205 -18.55 -19.56 -10.26
N LEU A 206 -19.11 -20.23 -11.27
CA LEU A 206 -19.82 -21.50 -11.12
C LEU A 206 -18.90 -22.61 -10.61
N GLY A 207 -17.66 -22.70 -11.11
CA GLY A 207 -16.66 -23.68 -10.64
C GLY A 207 -16.22 -23.48 -9.19
N ASN A 208 -16.50 -22.31 -8.60
CA ASN A 208 -16.20 -22.00 -7.20
C ASN A 208 -17.43 -22.11 -6.27
N VAL A 209 -18.56 -22.59 -6.78
CA VAL A 209 -19.76 -22.84 -5.95
C VAL A 209 -19.57 -24.14 -5.18
N HIS A 210 -19.54 -24.03 -3.85
CA HIS A 210 -19.62 -25.20 -2.97
C HIS A 210 -21.07 -25.63 -2.91
N THR A 211 -21.38 -26.82 -3.46
CA THR A 211 -22.66 -27.47 -3.19
C THR A 211 -22.75 -27.79 -1.69
N ARG A 212 -23.38 -26.92 -0.93
CA ARG A 212 -23.98 -27.35 0.32
C ARG A 212 -25.08 -28.36 -0.07
N THR A 213 -24.82 -29.64 0.20
CA THR A 213 -25.86 -30.67 0.09
C THR A 213 -27.00 -30.24 0.99
N GLY A 214 -28.13 -29.85 0.40
CA GLY A 214 -29.41 -29.79 1.07
C GLY A 214 -30.17 -28.48 1.18
N GLU A 215 -29.83 -27.42 0.45
CA GLU A 215 -30.68 -26.20 0.38
C GLU A 215 -30.73 -25.70 -1.07
N LEU A 216 -31.74 -26.05 -1.79
CA LEU A 216 -32.35 -25.32 -2.90
C LEU A 216 -33.64 -24.69 -2.39
#